data_15d3b7e1524fc29593dc97c0829eaa57
#
_entry.id   15d3b7e1524fc29593dc97c0829eaa57
#
_cell.length_a   1.000
_cell.length_b   1.000
_cell.length_c   1.000
_cell.angle_alpha   90.00
_cell.angle_beta   90.00
_cell.angle_gamma   90.00
#
_symmetry.space_group_name_H-M   'P 1'
#
loop_
_entity.id
_entity.type
_entity.pdbx_description
1 polymer ?
#
loop_
_entity_poly.entity_id
_entity_poly.type
_entity_poly.pdbx_seq_one_letter_code
_entity_poly.pdbx_strand_id
1 'polypeptide(L)'
;PYSQSTINLTNGTMTTTQSDVTYNGNYSLSGNWTVWNGGINRKNIEAQELKNEITKLTTESREMTIQEQIAQLYVQIMYTKEAKKVNEKLMETAQSQYDRGVEMLNQGQMAKADLTQLEAQLSGAKYDIVASETQLANYKRQLKALLEIDLNTPFDVKGEVPGDDKALSMIPNANDAYQRALATRPEIRSAELNVDAADLNVDIAKRGFLPTLGVSASMGDSHYSASPKSTGKQMKTNLNMSAGVNVSVPIFDNRRNRSNLKQAKLQKVTSQLDLQDQKNTLSSTIEQYWINANNNQQSFMAAQSRVKSQEASYELLNEQFKNGLKNVVEVLQGRDNLINAEQSLLQSKYTTLLNIQLLKFYTGEDIDL
;
A
#
# COMPACT_ATOMS: atom_id res chain seq x y z
N PRO A 1 24.81 34.54 -50.96
CA PRO A 1 23.44 34.96 -51.26
C PRO A 1 23.00 34.29 -52.58
N TYR A 2 21.89 33.55 -52.50
CA TYR A 2 21.27 33.01 -53.71
C TYR A 2 20.29 34.08 -54.20
N SER A 3 20.55 34.63 -55.40
CA SER A 3 19.62 35.55 -56.07
C SER A 3 18.77 34.77 -57.05
N GLN A 4 17.45 34.85 -56.94
CA GLN A 4 16.51 34.38 -57.97
C GLN A 4 16.15 35.58 -58.86
N SER A 5 16.43 35.48 -60.15
CA SER A 5 16.02 36.49 -61.12
C SER A 5 14.76 36.01 -61.88
N THR A 6 13.68 36.74 -61.78
CA THR A 6 12.47 36.51 -62.57
C THR A 6 12.41 37.54 -63.69
N ILE A 7 12.33 37.10 -64.93
CA ILE A 7 12.17 37.98 -66.11
C ILE A 7 10.69 38.04 -66.44
N ASN A 8 10.11 39.22 -66.34
CA ASN A 8 8.72 39.49 -66.76
C ASN A 8 8.70 40.33 -68.01
N LEU A 9 8.03 39.83 -69.06
CA LEU A 9 7.75 40.59 -70.28
C LEU A 9 6.36 41.17 -70.19
N THR A 10 6.31 42.53 -70.08
CA THR A 10 5.02 43.26 -70.11
C THR A 10 5.18 44.38 -71.15
N ASN A 11 4.32 44.41 -72.19
CA ASN A 11 4.27 45.42 -73.23
C ASN A 11 5.63 45.67 -74.02
N GLY A 12 6.40 44.61 -74.25
CA GLY A 12 7.68 44.75 -75.01
C GLY A 12 8.86 45.26 -74.23
N THR A 13 8.70 45.52 -72.94
CA THR A 13 9.80 45.92 -72.06
C THR A 13 10.18 44.77 -71.14
N MET A 14 11.44 44.32 -71.16
CA MET A 14 12.01 43.33 -70.27
C MET A 14 12.28 44.04 -68.88
N THR A 15 11.58 43.63 -67.87
CA THR A 15 11.92 43.99 -66.49
C THR A 15 12.47 42.79 -65.76
N THR A 16 13.71 42.86 -65.33
CA THR A 16 14.37 41.84 -64.51
C THR A 16 14.15 42.23 -63.03
N THR A 17 13.33 41.48 -62.34
CA THR A 17 13.20 41.61 -60.89
C THR A 17 14.17 40.63 -60.23
N GLN A 18 15.20 41.15 -59.62
CA GLN A 18 16.11 40.37 -58.78
C GLN A 18 15.58 40.36 -57.35
N SER A 19 15.16 39.22 -56.88
CA SER A 19 14.79 39.05 -55.48
C SER A 19 15.98 38.47 -54.71
N ASP A 20 16.55 39.26 -53.86
CA ASP A 20 17.62 38.82 -52.97
C ASP A 20 16.99 38.13 -51.74
N VAL A 21 17.48 36.92 -51.44
CA VAL A 21 17.09 36.21 -50.20
C VAL A 21 17.72 36.97 -49.02
N THR A 22 16.90 37.51 -48.19
CA THR A 22 17.33 38.24 -46.98
C THR A 22 17.19 37.38 -45.73
N TYR A 23 18.23 37.37 -44.94
CA TYR A 23 18.24 36.68 -43.64
C TYR A 23 18.13 37.72 -42.53
N ASN A 24 17.15 37.54 -41.62
CA ASN A 24 16.97 38.32 -40.43
C ASN A 24 17.27 37.50 -39.20
N GLY A 25 18.13 37.97 -38.35
CA GLY A 25 18.41 37.37 -37.03
C GLY A 25 18.00 38.33 -35.91
N ASN A 26 17.24 37.82 -34.97
CA ASN A 26 16.89 38.59 -33.74
C ASN A 26 17.48 37.82 -32.56
N TYR A 27 18.23 38.48 -31.74
CA TYR A 27 18.80 37.93 -30.50
C TYR A 27 18.26 38.76 -29.35
N SER A 28 17.68 38.06 -28.34
CA SER A 28 17.17 38.78 -27.16
C SER A 28 17.49 37.98 -25.89
N LEU A 29 17.86 38.72 -24.87
CA LEU A 29 17.97 38.25 -23.51
C LEU A 29 16.99 39.07 -22.66
N SER A 30 16.08 38.43 -21.95
CA SER A 30 15.10 39.06 -21.09
C SER A 30 15.05 38.43 -19.71
N GLY A 31 14.97 39.26 -18.70
CA GLY A 31 14.74 38.83 -17.30
C GLY A 31 13.50 39.54 -16.77
N ASN A 32 12.61 38.75 -16.13
CA ASN A 32 11.43 39.24 -15.46
C ASN A 32 11.46 38.80 -14.00
N TRP A 33 11.32 39.72 -13.09
CA TRP A 33 11.30 39.44 -11.66
C TRP A 33 10.02 39.99 -11.04
N THR A 34 9.24 39.11 -10.41
CA THR A 34 8.08 39.50 -9.60
C THR A 34 8.57 39.95 -8.22
N VAL A 35 8.59 41.24 -7.97
CA VAL A 35 9.04 41.82 -6.70
C VAL A 35 7.99 41.61 -5.62
N TRP A 36 6.72 41.75 -5.99
CA TRP A 36 5.61 41.52 -5.07
C TRP A 36 4.34 41.09 -5.80
N ASN A 37 3.66 40.09 -5.29
CA ASN A 37 2.41 39.55 -5.83
C ASN A 37 1.36 39.31 -4.74
N GLY A 38 1.17 40.28 -3.87
CA GLY A 38 0.26 40.11 -2.75
C GLY A 38 0.76 39.12 -1.67
N GLY A 39 2.03 38.69 -1.74
CA GLY A 39 2.62 37.67 -0.87
C GLY A 39 2.25 36.24 -1.24
N ILE A 40 1.73 35.98 -2.44
CA ILE A 40 1.41 34.62 -2.96
C ILE A 40 2.66 33.72 -2.95
N ASN A 41 3.83 34.27 -3.40
CA ASN A 41 5.07 33.50 -3.43
C ASN A 41 5.46 32.96 -2.04
N ARG A 42 5.33 33.78 -1.00
CA ARG A 42 5.61 33.37 0.37
C ARG A 42 4.64 32.28 0.84
N LYS A 43 3.35 32.42 0.52
CA LYS A 43 2.33 31.43 0.85
C LYS A 43 2.49 30.13 0.06
N ASN A 44 3.00 30.18 -1.16
CA ASN A 44 3.34 28.99 -1.93
C ASN A 44 4.53 28.24 -1.32
N ILE A 45 5.51 28.94 -0.71
CA ILE A 45 6.61 28.30 0.03
C ILE A 45 6.03 27.56 1.25
N GLU A 46 5.21 28.22 2.06
CA GLU A 46 4.54 27.61 3.22
C GLU A 46 3.71 26.37 2.79
N ALA A 47 2.98 26.47 1.67
CA ALA A 47 2.21 25.34 1.12
C ALA A 47 3.11 24.17 0.69
N GLN A 48 4.29 24.47 0.12
CA GLN A 48 5.26 23.44 -0.27
C GLN A 48 5.93 22.80 0.95
N GLU A 49 6.18 23.54 2.02
CA GLU A 49 6.68 23.00 3.29
C GLU A 49 5.67 22.03 3.92
N LEU A 50 4.39 22.42 3.99
CA LEU A 50 3.31 21.51 4.43
C LEU A 50 3.22 20.27 3.55
N LYS A 51 3.32 20.41 2.24
CA LYS A 51 3.30 19.27 1.32
C LYS A 51 4.47 18.30 1.55
N ASN A 52 5.65 18.82 1.87
CA ASN A 52 6.80 17.99 2.22
C ASN A 52 6.54 17.21 3.52
N GLU A 53 5.95 17.83 4.53
CA GLU A 53 5.57 17.17 5.79
C GLU A 53 4.50 16.09 5.55
N ILE A 54 3.45 16.41 4.78
CA ILE A 54 2.42 15.43 4.36
C ILE A 54 3.06 14.24 3.65
N THR A 55 4.03 14.47 2.77
CA THR A 55 4.70 13.39 2.04
C THR A 55 5.51 12.49 2.99
N LYS A 56 6.21 13.04 3.99
CA LYS A 56 6.91 12.27 5.03
C LYS A 56 5.95 11.38 5.81
N LEU A 57 4.85 11.96 6.31
CA LEU A 57 3.81 11.22 7.04
C LEU A 57 3.15 10.13 6.18
N THR A 58 2.98 10.39 4.89
CA THR A 58 2.47 9.39 3.94
C THR A 58 3.45 8.23 3.78
N THR A 59 4.76 8.50 3.80
CA THR A 59 5.79 7.45 3.78
C THR A 59 5.75 6.63 5.06
N GLU A 60 5.69 7.27 6.23
CA GLU A 60 5.56 6.60 7.54
C GLU A 60 4.30 5.73 7.61
N SER A 61 3.16 6.23 7.12
CA SER A 61 1.92 5.45 7.03
C SER A 61 2.08 4.22 6.13
N ARG A 62 2.84 4.35 5.04
CA ARG A 62 3.13 3.25 4.13
C ARG A 62 4.05 2.20 4.76
N GLU A 63 5.06 2.63 5.51
CA GLU A 63 5.93 1.76 6.30
C GLU A 63 5.12 0.95 7.33
N MET A 64 4.20 1.59 8.05
CA MET A 64 3.29 0.91 8.98
C MET A 64 2.40 -0.12 8.27
N THR A 65 1.88 0.21 7.09
CA THR A 65 1.08 -0.74 6.28
C THR A 65 1.91 -1.97 5.87
N ILE A 66 3.16 -1.77 5.50
CA ILE A 66 4.08 -2.86 5.16
C ILE A 66 4.37 -3.72 6.39
N GLN A 67 4.61 -3.12 7.56
CA GLN A 67 4.81 -3.84 8.82
C GLN A 67 3.59 -4.70 9.19
N GLU A 68 2.39 -4.17 9.03
CA GLU A 68 1.14 -4.93 9.22
C GLU A 68 1.05 -6.13 8.26
N GLN A 69 1.36 -5.96 6.98
CA GLN A 69 1.38 -7.04 5.99
C GLN A 69 2.44 -8.09 6.30
N ILE A 70 3.63 -7.67 6.76
CA ILE A 70 4.68 -8.59 7.21
C ILE A 70 4.18 -9.42 8.38
N ALA A 71 3.56 -8.80 9.39
CA ALA A 71 3.01 -9.50 10.54
C ALA A 71 1.94 -10.53 10.16
N GLN A 72 1.03 -10.15 9.27
CA GLN A 72 0.01 -11.05 8.74
C GLN A 72 0.62 -12.26 8.02
N LEU A 73 1.58 -12.04 7.13
CA LEU A 73 2.26 -13.12 6.40
C LEU A 73 3.12 -13.99 7.33
N TYR A 74 3.79 -13.38 8.30
CA TYR A 74 4.56 -14.11 9.31
C TYR A 74 3.69 -15.08 10.10
N VAL A 75 2.56 -14.61 10.61
CA VAL A 75 1.61 -15.44 11.35
C VAL A 75 1.03 -16.56 10.47
N GLN A 76 0.72 -16.28 9.20
CA GLN A 76 0.26 -17.30 8.25
C GLN A 76 1.33 -18.37 7.99
N ILE A 77 2.60 -17.98 7.89
CA ILE A 77 3.73 -18.91 7.74
C ILE A 77 3.87 -19.78 8.99
N MET A 78 3.83 -19.19 10.19
CA MET A 78 3.96 -19.92 11.44
C MET A 78 2.79 -20.90 11.66
N TYR A 79 1.56 -20.43 11.42
CA TYR A 79 0.37 -21.28 11.43
C TYR A 79 0.51 -22.46 10.47
N THR A 80 0.93 -22.22 9.22
CA THR A 80 1.03 -23.27 8.19
C THR A 80 2.16 -24.27 8.53
N LYS A 81 3.26 -23.79 9.14
CA LYS A 81 4.33 -24.68 9.64
C LYS A 81 3.82 -25.63 10.72
N GLU A 82 3.04 -25.11 11.67
CA GLU A 82 2.46 -25.95 12.75
C GLU A 82 1.40 -26.90 12.21
N ALA A 83 0.51 -26.42 11.33
CA ALA A 83 -0.48 -27.25 10.66
C ALA A 83 0.16 -28.39 9.86
N LYS A 84 1.30 -28.13 9.19
CA LYS A 84 2.08 -29.18 8.50
C LYS A 84 2.58 -30.24 9.48
N LYS A 85 3.12 -29.87 10.65
CA LYS A 85 3.55 -30.85 11.66
C LYS A 85 2.40 -31.72 12.17
N VAL A 86 1.21 -31.12 12.35
CA VAL A 86 -0.01 -31.88 12.69
C VAL A 86 -0.34 -32.87 11.58
N ASN A 87 -0.32 -32.44 10.32
CA ASN A 87 -0.58 -33.34 9.18
C ASN A 87 0.47 -34.44 9.02
N GLU A 88 1.75 -34.18 9.32
CA GLU A 88 2.81 -35.19 9.34
C GLU A 88 2.53 -36.27 10.40
N LYS A 89 2.18 -35.86 11.63
CA LYS A 89 1.80 -36.81 12.71
C LYS A 89 0.57 -37.63 12.35
N LEU A 90 -0.39 -37.03 11.67
CA LEU A 90 -1.59 -37.71 11.20
C LEU A 90 -1.30 -38.72 10.10
N MET A 91 -0.38 -38.38 9.18
CA MET A 91 0.07 -39.31 8.14
C MET A 91 0.78 -40.53 8.74
N GLU A 92 1.67 -40.31 9.73
CA GLU A 92 2.32 -41.43 10.46
C GLU A 92 1.27 -42.36 11.12
N THR A 93 0.24 -41.75 11.75
CA THR A 93 -0.86 -42.52 12.35
C THR A 93 -1.65 -43.27 11.29
N ALA A 94 -1.99 -42.67 10.15
CA ALA A 94 -2.70 -43.29 9.05
C ALA A 94 -1.88 -44.43 8.42
N GLN A 95 -0.55 -44.26 8.29
CA GLN A 95 0.35 -45.33 7.81
C GLN A 95 0.34 -46.51 8.76
N SER A 96 0.49 -46.30 10.07
CA SER A 96 0.44 -47.36 11.08
C SER A 96 -0.91 -48.11 11.07
N GLN A 97 -2.02 -47.42 10.88
CA GLN A 97 -3.35 -48.02 10.78
C GLN A 97 -3.50 -48.86 9.50
N TYR A 98 -2.99 -48.39 8.37
CA TYR A 98 -2.98 -49.11 7.11
C TYR A 98 -2.14 -50.38 7.21
N ASP A 99 -0.91 -50.31 7.74
CA ASP A 99 -0.01 -51.44 7.90
C ASP A 99 -0.64 -52.54 8.78
N ARG A 100 -1.26 -52.13 9.89
CA ARG A 100 -2.03 -53.04 10.73
C ARG A 100 -3.25 -53.63 10.00
N GLY A 101 -3.95 -52.85 9.20
CA GLY A 101 -5.07 -53.31 8.38
C GLY A 101 -4.66 -54.39 7.40
N VAL A 102 -3.46 -54.27 6.79
CA VAL A 102 -2.88 -55.30 5.93
C VAL A 102 -2.66 -56.63 6.69
N GLU A 103 -2.13 -56.55 7.91
CA GLU A 103 -1.92 -57.71 8.76
C GLU A 103 -3.25 -58.38 9.13
N MET A 104 -4.26 -57.59 9.53
CA MET A 104 -5.61 -58.10 9.86
C MET A 104 -6.31 -58.72 8.65
N LEU A 105 -6.17 -58.17 7.44
CA LEU A 105 -6.70 -58.78 6.22
C LEU A 105 -6.04 -60.12 5.94
N ASN A 106 -4.71 -60.20 6.07
CA ASN A 106 -3.97 -61.45 5.88
C ASN A 106 -4.36 -62.56 6.87
N GLN A 107 -4.80 -62.17 8.07
CA GLN A 107 -5.33 -63.08 9.09
C GLN A 107 -6.84 -63.36 8.93
N GLY A 108 -7.50 -62.78 7.91
CA GLY A 108 -8.93 -62.94 7.68
C GLY A 108 -9.83 -62.19 8.70
N GLN A 109 -9.26 -61.27 9.47
CA GLN A 109 -9.94 -60.49 10.52
C GLN A 109 -10.50 -59.12 10.03
N MET A 110 -10.21 -58.73 8.78
CA MET A 110 -10.67 -57.49 8.17
C MET A 110 -11.18 -57.72 6.76
N ALA A 111 -12.22 -56.99 6.35
CA ALA A 111 -12.70 -57.01 4.98
C ALA A 111 -11.78 -56.14 4.07
N LYS A 112 -11.67 -56.56 2.79
CA LYS A 112 -10.90 -55.81 1.79
C LYS A 112 -11.42 -54.35 1.62
N ALA A 113 -12.74 -54.13 1.76
CA ALA A 113 -13.37 -52.83 1.71
C ALA A 113 -12.83 -51.88 2.80
N ASP A 114 -12.66 -52.38 4.04
CA ASP A 114 -12.14 -51.62 5.16
C ASP A 114 -10.65 -51.24 4.95
N LEU A 115 -9.85 -52.18 4.40
CA LEU A 115 -8.46 -51.86 4.03
C LEU A 115 -8.39 -50.80 2.95
N THR A 116 -9.24 -50.87 1.91
CA THR A 116 -9.27 -49.83 0.85
C THR A 116 -9.63 -48.44 1.43
N GLN A 117 -10.46 -48.41 2.46
CA GLN A 117 -10.79 -47.14 3.15
C GLN A 117 -9.60 -46.56 3.94
N LEU A 118 -8.80 -47.44 4.61
CA LEU A 118 -7.55 -47.02 5.26
C LEU A 118 -6.51 -46.53 4.24
N GLU A 119 -6.42 -47.16 3.07
CA GLU A 119 -5.55 -46.75 1.96
C GLU A 119 -5.94 -45.37 1.40
N ALA A 120 -7.24 -45.16 1.17
CA ALA A 120 -7.74 -43.85 0.72
C ALA A 120 -7.40 -42.75 1.73
N GLN A 121 -7.50 -43.05 3.01
CA GLN A 121 -7.17 -42.12 4.08
C GLN A 121 -5.68 -41.81 4.17
N LEU A 122 -4.81 -42.82 4.05
CA LEU A 122 -3.37 -42.59 3.97
C LEU A 122 -3.00 -41.67 2.77
N SER A 123 -3.65 -41.92 1.64
CA SER A 123 -3.48 -41.12 0.43
C SER A 123 -3.95 -39.66 0.64
N GLY A 124 -5.08 -39.46 1.34
CA GLY A 124 -5.57 -38.15 1.74
C GLY A 124 -4.58 -37.44 2.66
N ALA A 125 -4.07 -38.09 3.69
CA ALA A 125 -3.09 -37.50 4.60
C ALA A 125 -1.78 -37.08 3.89
N LYS A 126 -1.31 -37.88 2.92
CA LYS A 126 -0.17 -37.53 2.07
C LYS A 126 -0.46 -36.27 1.22
N TYR A 127 -1.66 -36.19 0.66
CA TYR A 127 -2.09 -34.98 -0.08
C TYR A 127 -2.11 -33.76 0.80
N ASP A 128 -2.60 -33.80 2.04
CA ASP A 128 -2.68 -32.68 2.96
C ASP A 128 -1.29 -32.13 3.33
N ILE A 129 -0.27 -32.99 3.41
CA ILE A 129 1.12 -32.55 3.59
C ILE A 129 1.59 -31.73 2.38
N VAL A 130 1.39 -32.26 1.16
CA VAL A 130 1.80 -31.57 -0.09
C VAL A 130 1.05 -30.22 -0.22
N ALA A 131 -0.23 -30.21 0.11
CA ALA A 131 -1.04 -28.97 0.12
C ALA A 131 -0.47 -27.93 1.11
N SER A 132 -0.11 -28.36 2.32
CA SER A 132 0.50 -27.51 3.34
C SER A 132 1.88 -26.97 2.91
N GLU A 133 2.71 -27.82 2.26
CA GLU A 133 4.01 -27.40 1.71
C GLU A 133 3.86 -26.37 0.61
N THR A 134 2.91 -26.57 -0.28
CA THR A 134 2.60 -25.63 -1.37
C THR A 134 2.13 -24.30 -0.81
N GLN A 135 1.25 -24.33 0.19
CA GLN A 135 0.75 -23.11 0.83
C GLN A 135 1.86 -22.36 1.57
N LEU A 136 2.73 -23.08 2.30
CA LEU A 136 3.90 -22.51 2.97
C LEU A 136 4.85 -21.85 1.97
N ALA A 137 5.13 -22.52 0.84
CA ALA A 137 5.96 -21.96 -0.22
C ALA A 137 5.36 -20.67 -0.80
N ASN A 138 4.02 -20.63 -0.99
CA ASN A 138 3.32 -19.45 -1.46
C ASN A 138 3.42 -18.27 -0.49
N TYR A 139 3.22 -18.49 0.81
CA TYR A 139 3.36 -17.41 1.80
C TYR A 139 4.80 -16.91 1.91
N LYS A 140 5.79 -17.81 1.89
CA LYS A 140 7.21 -17.41 1.84
C LYS A 140 7.53 -16.60 0.59
N ARG A 141 6.99 -16.96 -0.57
CA ARG A 141 7.15 -16.21 -1.81
C ARG A 141 6.53 -14.80 -1.70
N GLN A 142 5.34 -14.68 -1.11
CA GLN A 142 4.69 -13.38 -0.88
C GLN A 142 5.52 -12.51 0.06
N LEU A 143 6.02 -13.08 1.16
CA LEU A 143 6.87 -12.36 2.11
C LEU A 143 8.19 -11.92 1.46
N LYS A 144 8.82 -12.78 0.65
CA LYS A 144 10.02 -12.40 -0.13
C LYS A 144 9.74 -11.23 -1.07
N ALA A 145 8.60 -11.26 -1.78
CA ALA A 145 8.23 -10.17 -2.67
C ALA A 145 8.00 -8.85 -1.92
N LEU A 146 7.39 -8.92 -0.74
CA LEU A 146 7.16 -7.74 0.11
C LEU A 146 8.47 -7.16 0.68
N LEU A 147 9.45 -8.02 0.96
CA LEU A 147 10.78 -7.64 1.46
C LEU A 147 11.78 -7.34 0.33
N GLU A 148 11.34 -7.39 -0.94
CA GLU A 148 12.19 -7.19 -2.14
C GLU A 148 13.41 -8.13 -2.20
N ILE A 149 13.31 -9.33 -1.61
CA ILE A 149 14.35 -10.35 -1.66
C ILE A 149 14.31 -11.08 -3.00
N ASP A 150 15.48 -11.24 -3.63
CA ASP A 150 15.60 -11.99 -4.90
C ASP A 150 14.99 -13.40 -4.79
N LEU A 151 14.25 -13.81 -5.82
CA LEU A 151 13.54 -15.09 -5.88
C LEU A 151 14.49 -16.29 -5.70
N ASN A 152 15.73 -16.19 -6.18
CA ASN A 152 16.71 -17.26 -6.10
C ASN A 152 17.42 -17.37 -4.73
N THR A 153 17.27 -16.36 -3.87
CA THR A 153 17.88 -16.38 -2.53
C THR A 153 17.18 -17.39 -1.64
N PRO A 154 17.88 -18.34 -1.01
CA PRO A 154 17.27 -19.20 0.00
C PRO A 154 16.69 -18.37 1.15
N PHE A 155 15.43 -18.61 1.48
CA PHE A 155 14.72 -17.84 2.50
C PHE A 155 13.87 -18.77 3.38
N ASP A 156 14.05 -18.66 4.67
CA ASP A 156 13.18 -19.30 5.65
C ASP A 156 12.91 -18.36 6.82
N VAL A 157 11.71 -18.47 7.37
CA VAL A 157 11.28 -17.73 8.55
C VAL A 157 11.56 -18.60 9.77
N LYS A 158 12.40 -18.09 10.67
CA LYS A 158 12.65 -18.70 11.97
C LYS A 158 11.80 -17.97 13.02
N GLY A 159 11.15 -18.70 13.87
CA GLY A 159 10.38 -18.19 14.99
C GLY A 159 10.09 -19.32 15.98
N GLU A 160 9.94 -18.95 17.23
CA GLU A 160 9.46 -19.85 18.27
C GLU A 160 7.93 -19.93 18.19
N VAL A 161 7.37 -21.08 18.56
CA VAL A 161 5.93 -21.23 18.68
C VAL A 161 5.46 -20.38 19.87
N PRO A 162 4.62 -19.37 19.66
CA PRO A 162 4.16 -18.53 20.77
C PRO A 162 3.45 -19.38 21.83
N GLY A 163 3.72 -19.09 23.10
CA GLY A 163 3.02 -19.73 24.20
C GLY A 163 1.52 -19.41 24.19
N ASP A 164 0.72 -20.24 24.82
CA ASP A 164 -0.74 -20.04 24.93
C ASP A 164 -1.08 -18.81 25.81
N ASP A 165 -0.19 -18.45 26.72
CA ASP A 165 -0.27 -17.26 27.56
C ASP A 165 -0.32 -15.96 26.77
N LYS A 166 0.42 -15.86 25.66
CA LYS A 166 0.33 -14.70 24.76
C LYS A 166 -1.05 -14.56 24.12
N ALA A 167 -1.68 -15.68 23.72
CA ALA A 167 -3.04 -15.67 23.16
C ALA A 167 -4.12 -15.36 24.21
N LEU A 168 -3.84 -15.65 25.49
CA LEU A 168 -4.74 -15.34 26.62
C LEU A 168 -4.45 -13.99 27.27
N SER A 169 -3.54 -13.20 26.69
CA SER A 169 -3.20 -11.88 27.23
C SER A 169 -4.41 -10.93 27.18
N MET A 170 -4.38 -9.92 28.05
CA MET A 170 -5.46 -8.93 28.14
C MET A 170 -5.56 -8.13 26.85
N ILE A 171 -6.77 -8.04 26.30
CA ILE A 171 -7.08 -7.26 25.10
C ILE A 171 -7.33 -5.81 25.52
N PRO A 172 -6.63 -4.80 24.94
CA PRO A 172 -6.86 -3.39 25.22
C PRO A 172 -8.31 -2.99 24.90
N ASN A 173 -8.83 -1.97 25.60
CA ASN A 173 -10.16 -1.44 25.31
C ASN A 173 -10.16 -0.72 23.95
N ALA A 174 -11.17 -0.96 23.11
CA ALA A 174 -11.26 -0.39 21.77
C ALA A 174 -11.28 1.15 21.77
N ASN A 175 -11.98 1.78 22.71
CA ASN A 175 -12.04 3.23 22.79
C ASN A 175 -10.69 3.84 23.19
N ASP A 176 -9.99 3.23 24.17
CA ASP A 176 -8.66 3.69 24.59
C ASP A 176 -7.63 3.52 23.44
N ALA A 177 -7.73 2.40 22.72
CA ALA A 177 -6.92 2.15 21.53
C ALA A 177 -7.17 3.22 20.44
N TYR A 178 -8.43 3.56 20.19
CA TYR A 178 -8.80 4.59 19.23
C TYR A 178 -8.26 5.98 19.63
N GLN A 179 -8.40 6.38 20.89
CA GLN A 179 -7.89 7.68 21.35
C GLN A 179 -6.37 7.78 21.22
N ARG A 180 -5.63 6.71 21.52
CA ARG A 180 -4.19 6.66 21.32
C ARG A 180 -3.82 6.71 19.83
N ALA A 181 -4.52 5.93 19.01
CA ALA A 181 -4.30 5.90 17.56
C ALA A 181 -4.54 7.27 16.90
N LEU A 182 -5.56 8.02 17.32
CA LEU A 182 -5.79 9.39 16.84
C LEU A 182 -4.60 10.32 17.09
N ALA A 183 -3.84 10.10 18.16
CA ALA A 183 -2.69 10.91 18.52
C ALA A 183 -1.38 10.45 17.85
N THR A 184 -1.26 9.17 17.51
CA THR A 184 0.01 8.56 17.06
C THR A 184 0.05 8.25 15.58
N ARG A 185 -1.11 8.04 14.93
CA ARG A 185 -1.16 7.55 13.54
C ARG A 185 -0.83 8.65 12.52
N PRO A 186 0.17 8.41 11.65
CA PRO A 186 0.63 9.41 10.68
C PRO A 186 -0.42 9.73 9.62
N GLU A 187 -1.33 8.79 9.26
CA GLU A 187 -2.41 9.06 8.31
C GLU A 187 -3.40 10.10 8.82
N ILE A 188 -3.69 10.14 10.11
CA ILE A 188 -4.56 11.16 10.71
C ILE A 188 -3.85 12.52 10.70
N ARG A 189 -2.58 12.55 11.12
CA ARG A 189 -1.80 13.78 11.08
C ARG A 189 -1.62 14.32 9.66
N SER A 190 -1.40 13.45 8.68
CA SER A 190 -1.36 13.81 7.26
C SER A 190 -2.68 14.41 6.77
N ALA A 191 -3.82 13.83 7.18
CA ALA A 191 -5.14 14.37 6.84
C ALA A 191 -5.41 15.75 7.49
N GLU A 192 -4.96 15.96 8.73
CA GLU A 192 -5.03 17.30 9.39
C GLU A 192 -4.22 18.33 8.62
N LEU A 193 -2.97 18.02 8.25
CA LEU A 193 -2.13 18.93 7.46
C LEU A 193 -2.70 19.20 6.06
N ASN A 194 -3.43 18.25 5.48
CA ASN A 194 -4.15 18.49 4.22
C ASN A 194 -5.28 19.52 4.38
N VAL A 195 -5.96 19.56 5.54
CA VAL A 195 -6.93 20.62 5.85
C VAL A 195 -6.22 21.97 5.99
N ASP A 196 -5.07 22.02 6.68
CA ASP A 196 -4.25 23.24 6.83
C ASP A 196 -3.74 23.75 5.47
N ALA A 197 -3.28 22.84 4.61
CA ALA A 197 -2.85 23.16 3.25
C ALA A 197 -4.02 23.70 2.40
N ALA A 198 -5.21 23.14 2.55
CA ALA A 198 -6.41 23.63 1.87
C ALA A 198 -6.84 25.01 2.39
N ASP A 199 -6.68 25.30 3.67
CA ASP A 199 -6.92 26.64 4.23
C ASP A 199 -5.92 27.66 3.69
N LEU A 200 -4.65 27.28 3.62
CA LEU A 200 -3.61 28.10 3.02
C LEU A 200 -3.90 28.42 1.54
N ASN A 201 -4.44 27.46 0.79
CA ASN A 201 -4.87 27.67 -0.60
C ASN A 201 -6.05 28.64 -0.71
N VAL A 202 -6.95 28.68 0.27
CA VAL A 202 -8.00 29.71 0.36
C VAL A 202 -7.37 31.09 0.53
N ASP A 203 -6.33 31.21 1.37
CA ASP A 203 -5.62 32.46 1.56
C ASP A 203 -4.84 32.93 0.31
N ILE A 204 -4.22 31.99 -0.40
CA ILE A 204 -3.58 32.23 -1.71
C ILE A 204 -4.62 32.77 -2.70
N ALA A 205 -5.80 32.15 -2.79
CA ALA A 205 -6.86 32.56 -3.69
C ALA A 205 -7.41 33.97 -3.35
N LYS A 206 -7.49 34.34 -2.07
CA LYS A 206 -7.83 35.71 -1.64
C LYS A 206 -6.81 36.76 -2.12
N ARG A 207 -5.53 36.40 -2.14
CA ARG A 207 -4.44 37.26 -2.57
C ARG A 207 -4.44 37.54 -4.07
N GLY A 208 -5.14 36.75 -4.87
CA GLY A 208 -5.36 36.97 -6.29
C GLY A 208 -6.11 38.28 -6.62
N PHE A 209 -6.74 38.94 -5.62
CA PHE A 209 -7.37 40.25 -5.76
C PHE A 209 -6.39 41.43 -5.52
N LEU A 210 -5.16 41.16 -5.05
CA LEU A 210 -4.17 42.15 -4.73
C LEU A 210 -3.36 42.56 -5.97
N PRO A 211 -2.80 43.79 -6.03
CA PRO A 211 -1.88 44.16 -7.09
C PRO A 211 -0.64 43.26 -7.18
N THR A 212 0.00 43.26 -8.33
CA THR A 212 1.33 42.65 -8.52
C THR A 212 2.32 43.73 -9.00
N LEU A 213 3.55 43.65 -8.50
CA LEU A 213 4.67 44.52 -8.86
C LEU A 213 5.76 43.67 -9.51
N GLY A 214 6.10 43.96 -10.74
CA GLY A 214 7.16 43.33 -11.49
C GLY A 214 8.23 44.32 -11.96
N VAL A 215 9.43 43.80 -12.12
CA VAL A 215 10.55 44.47 -12.75
C VAL A 215 10.98 43.60 -13.93
N SER A 216 11.19 44.25 -15.08
CA SER A 216 11.67 43.61 -16.28
C SER A 216 12.91 44.30 -16.80
N ALA A 217 13.85 43.55 -17.35
CA ALA A 217 14.97 44.04 -18.08
C ALA A 217 15.13 43.18 -19.36
N SER A 218 15.35 43.86 -20.48
CA SER A 218 15.64 43.13 -21.72
C SER A 218 16.77 43.80 -22.48
N MET A 219 17.53 42.99 -23.17
CA MET A 219 18.59 43.39 -24.09
C MET A 219 18.37 42.61 -25.38
N GLY A 220 18.34 43.29 -26.49
CA GLY A 220 18.15 42.68 -27.80
C GLY A 220 18.97 43.31 -28.89
N ASP A 221 19.24 42.53 -29.91
CA ASP A 221 19.90 42.98 -31.13
C ASP A 221 19.23 42.32 -32.33
N SER A 222 19.29 43.03 -33.45
CA SER A 222 18.76 42.55 -34.71
C SER A 222 19.77 42.66 -35.82
N HIS A 223 19.86 41.63 -36.62
CA HIS A 223 20.74 41.56 -37.80
C HIS A 223 19.90 41.37 -39.04
N TYR A 224 20.22 42.20 -40.07
CA TYR A 224 19.59 42.16 -41.38
C TYR A 224 20.65 42.03 -42.49
N SER A 225 20.62 40.96 -43.28
CA SER A 225 21.66 40.68 -44.25
C SER A 225 21.72 41.63 -45.45
N ALA A 226 20.61 42.28 -45.82
CA ALA A 226 20.53 43.28 -46.87
C ALA A 226 20.97 44.70 -46.43
N SER A 227 21.36 44.84 -45.16
CA SER A 227 21.89 46.13 -44.68
C SER A 227 23.29 46.39 -45.26
N PRO A 228 23.61 47.63 -45.72
CA PRO A 228 24.94 47.98 -46.17
C PRO A 228 25.99 48.01 -45.05
N LYS A 229 25.55 47.90 -43.78
CA LYS A 229 26.43 47.87 -42.62
C LYS A 229 26.89 46.44 -42.34
N SER A 230 28.16 46.24 -42.03
CA SER A 230 28.66 44.94 -41.58
C SER A 230 27.96 44.47 -40.31
N THR A 231 27.89 43.15 -40.09
CA THR A 231 27.24 42.52 -38.90
C THR A 231 27.72 43.16 -37.60
N GLY A 232 29.02 43.36 -37.43
CA GLY A 232 29.56 43.97 -36.21
C GLY A 232 29.16 45.45 -36.01
N LYS A 233 28.92 46.21 -37.12
CA LYS A 233 28.36 47.58 -37.03
C LYS A 233 26.87 47.55 -36.72
N GLN A 234 26.14 46.57 -37.26
CA GLN A 234 24.73 46.41 -36.95
C GLN A 234 24.54 46.08 -35.49
N MET A 235 25.31 45.14 -34.91
CA MET A 235 25.26 44.79 -33.47
C MET A 235 25.52 45.97 -32.57
N LYS A 236 26.41 46.91 -32.93
CA LYS A 236 26.64 48.12 -32.15
C LYS A 236 25.53 49.17 -32.31
N THR A 237 24.85 49.19 -33.46
CA THR A 237 23.85 50.20 -33.77
C THR A 237 22.44 49.79 -33.38
N ASN A 238 22.15 48.49 -33.45
CA ASN A 238 20.82 47.94 -33.22
C ASN A 238 20.64 47.42 -31.79
N LEU A 239 21.71 47.44 -30.98
CA LEU A 239 21.62 47.04 -29.59
C LEU A 239 20.58 47.93 -28.86
N ASN A 240 19.55 47.29 -28.38
CA ASN A 240 18.48 47.89 -27.62
C ASN A 240 18.46 47.33 -26.18
N MET A 241 18.45 48.18 -25.19
CA MET A 241 18.32 47.80 -23.79
C MET A 241 17.08 48.54 -23.23
N SER A 242 16.27 47.80 -22.50
CA SER A 242 15.13 48.34 -21.80
C SER A 242 15.04 47.82 -20.38
N ALA A 243 14.65 48.67 -19.46
CA ALA A 243 14.28 48.29 -18.11
C ALA A 243 12.96 48.96 -17.77
N GLY A 244 12.09 48.22 -17.08
CA GLY A 244 10.78 48.74 -16.74
C GLY A 244 10.27 48.17 -15.41
N VAL A 245 9.41 48.95 -14.78
CA VAL A 245 8.62 48.52 -13.62
C VAL A 245 7.17 48.48 -14.05
N ASN A 246 6.51 47.38 -13.78
CA ASN A 246 5.09 47.22 -14.09
C ASN A 246 4.29 46.94 -12.83
N VAL A 247 3.17 47.64 -12.66
CA VAL A 247 2.16 47.40 -11.62
C VAL A 247 0.90 46.92 -12.32
N SER A 248 0.42 45.74 -11.95
CA SER A 248 -0.84 45.20 -12.48
C SER A 248 -1.87 45.09 -11.37
N VAL A 249 -3.02 45.73 -11.53
CA VAL A 249 -4.14 45.71 -10.59
C VAL A 249 -5.33 45.03 -11.27
N PRO A 250 -5.84 43.90 -10.75
CA PRO A 250 -7.00 43.23 -11.36
C PRO A 250 -8.30 43.97 -10.99
N ILE A 251 -8.75 44.89 -11.87
CA ILE A 251 -10.00 45.66 -11.67
C ILE A 251 -11.21 44.83 -12.14
N PHE A 252 -11.07 44.17 -13.29
CA PHE A 252 -12.07 43.29 -13.85
C PHE A 252 -11.39 42.08 -14.50
N ASP A 253 -11.72 40.88 -13.98
CA ASP A 253 -11.10 39.63 -14.39
C ASP A 253 -12.14 38.58 -14.85
N ASN A 254 -13.31 39.03 -15.27
CA ASN A 254 -14.42 38.17 -15.66
C ASN A 254 -14.80 37.16 -14.57
N ARG A 255 -14.76 37.53 -13.30
CA ARG A 255 -15.03 36.76 -12.09
C ARG A 255 -14.06 35.59 -11.83
N ARG A 256 -12.94 35.48 -12.54
CA ARG A 256 -11.96 34.41 -12.39
C ARG A 256 -11.48 34.24 -10.93
N ASN A 257 -11.01 35.32 -10.30
CA ASN A 257 -10.54 35.27 -8.91
C ASN A 257 -11.65 34.91 -7.93
N ARG A 258 -12.87 35.37 -8.18
CA ARG A 258 -14.05 34.97 -7.36
C ARG A 258 -14.38 33.49 -7.49
N SER A 259 -14.25 32.92 -8.69
CA SER A 259 -14.46 31.49 -8.94
C SER A 259 -13.34 30.66 -8.30
N ASN A 260 -12.08 31.08 -8.44
CA ASN A 260 -10.93 30.44 -7.80
C ASN A 260 -11.08 30.41 -6.27
N LEU A 261 -11.50 31.49 -5.66
CA LEU A 261 -11.76 31.58 -4.22
C LEU A 261 -12.89 30.63 -3.79
N LYS A 262 -13.97 30.55 -4.56
CA LYS A 262 -15.07 29.59 -4.27
C LYS A 262 -14.58 28.15 -4.37
N GLN A 263 -13.81 27.83 -5.42
CA GLN A 263 -13.24 26.50 -5.61
C GLN A 263 -12.29 26.12 -4.46
N ALA A 264 -11.41 27.03 -4.03
CA ALA A 264 -10.52 26.79 -2.88
C ALA A 264 -11.31 26.54 -1.58
N LYS A 265 -12.40 27.27 -1.35
CA LYS A 265 -13.28 27.03 -0.19
C LYS A 265 -13.97 25.67 -0.25
N LEU A 266 -14.45 25.25 -1.42
CA LEU A 266 -15.04 23.91 -1.59
C LEU A 266 -13.99 22.83 -1.35
N GLN A 267 -12.77 23.01 -1.87
CA GLN A 267 -11.67 22.07 -1.62
C GLN A 267 -11.33 21.95 -0.13
N LYS A 268 -11.37 23.06 0.64
CA LYS A 268 -11.20 23.01 2.10
C LYS A 268 -12.29 22.14 2.76
N VAL A 269 -13.56 22.30 2.35
CA VAL A 269 -14.66 21.47 2.87
C VAL A 269 -14.44 20.00 2.52
N THR A 270 -14.01 19.70 1.30
CA THR A 270 -13.66 18.33 0.89
C THR A 270 -12.56 17.75 1.81
N SER A 271 -11.46 18.48 2.03
CA SER A 271 -10.40 18.00 2.92
C SER A 271 -10.86 17.79 4.38
N GLN A 272 -11.81 18.58 4.87
CA GLN A 272 -12.41 18.39 6.19
C GLN A 272 -13.25 17.09 6.25
N LEU A 273 -14.00 16.79 5.19
CA LEU A 273 -14.76 15.56 5.08
C LEU A 273 -13.83 14.34 4.96
N ASP A 274 -12.75 14.46 4.17
CA ASP A 274 -11.73 13.42 4.03
C ASP A 274 -11.06 13.09 5.38
N LEU A 275 -10.76 14.11 6.20
CA LEU A 275 -10.26 13.90 7.58
C LEU A 275 -11.29 13.14 8.43
N GLN A 276 -12.57 13.50 8.33
CA GLN A 276 -13.61 12.79 9.07
C GLN A 276 -13.73 11.34 8.63
N ASP A 277 -13.66 11.08 7.33
CA ASP A 277 -13.68 9.72 6.78
C ASP A 277 -12.46 8.89 7.21
N GLN A 278 -11.27 9.51 7.28
CA GLN A 278 -10.08 8.83 7.82
C GLN A 278 -10.28 8.46 9.30
N LYS A 279 -10.84 9.34 10.11
CA LYS A 279 -11.15 9.06 11.52
C LYS A 279 -12.19 7.93 11.66
N ASN A 280 -13.21 7.93 10.82
CA ASN A 280 -14.22 6.88 10.82
C ASN A 280 -13.62 5.52 10.39
N THR A 281 -12.78 5.52 9.36
CA THR A 281 -12.08 4.32 8.88
C THR A 281 -11.16 3.76 9.96
N LEU A 282 -10.38 4.61 10.63
CA LEU A 282 -9.52 4.22 11.75
C LEU A 282 -10.34 3.60 12.89
N SER A 283 -11.45 4.24 13.27
CA SER A 283 -12.36 3.72 14.30
C SER A 283 -12.89 2.33 13.95
N SER A 284 -13.37 2.16 12.71
CA SER A 284 -13.91 0.88 12.23
C SER A 284 -12.83 -0.21 12.19
N THR A 285 -11.61 0.13 11.79
CA THR A 285 -10.48 -0.82 11.76
C THR A 285 -10.11 -1.29 13.17
N ILE A 286 -10.00 -0.38 14.13
CA ILE A 286 -9.68 -0.71 15.52
C ILE A 286 -10.80 -1.56 16.15
N GLU A 287 -12.06 -1.19 15.91
CA GLU A 287 -13.22 -1.95 16.40
C GLU A 287 -13.21 -3.38 15.79
N GLN A 288 -12.89 -3.52 14.50
CA GLN A 288 -12.79 -4.82 13.85
C GLN A 288 -11.70 -5.70 14.49
N TYR A 289 -10.49 -5.16 14.71
CA TYR A 289 -9.43 -5.91 15.38
C TYR A 289 -9.80 -6.26 16.82
N TRP A 290 -10.47 -5.37 17.53
CA TRP A 290 -10.94 -5.63 18.90
C TRP A 290 -11.99 -6.75 18.94
N ILE A 291 -12.99 -6.69 18.06
CA ILE A 291 -14.02 -7.74 17.93
C ILE A 291 -13.37 -9.07 17.58
N ASN A 292 -12.47 -9.08 16.60
CA ASN A 292 -11.77 -10.28 16.16
C ASN A 292 -10.89 -10.85 17.28
N ALA A 293 -10.16 -10.02 18.01
CA ALA A 293 -9.34 -10.45 19.13
C ALA A 293 -10.18 -11.13 20.23
N ASN A 294 -11.30 -10.52 20.63
CA ASN A 294 -12.20 -11.08 21.66
C ASN A 294 -12.84 -12.39 21.20
N ASN A 295 -13.40 -12.41 19.98
CA ASN A 295 -14.06 -13.60 19.45
C ASN A 295 -13.08 -14.77 19.27
N ASN A 296 -11.89 -14.51 18.74
CA ASN A 296 -10.90 -15.55 18.53
C ASN A 296 -10.30 -16.05 19.86
N GLN A 297 -10.14 -15.18 20.87
CA GLN A 297 -9.68 -15.60 22.19
C GLN A 297 -10.70 -16.54 22.87
N GLN A 298 -12.00 -16.21 22.79
CA GLN A 298 -13.05 -17.11 23.28
C GLN A 298 -13.09 -18.42 22.50
N SER A 299 -12.94 -18.34 21.18
CA SER A 299 -12.86 -19.52 20.31
C SER A 299 -11.65 -20.39 20.64
N PHE A 300 -10.50 -19.78 20.97
CA PHE A 300 -9.29 -20.49 21.38
C PHE A 300 -9.52 -21.26 22.69
N MET A 301 -10.11 -20.63 23.72
CA MET A 301 -10.45 -21.31 24.98
C MET A 301 -11.42 -22.47 24.78
N ALA A 302 -12.44 -22.29 23.93
CA ALA A 302 -13.38 -23.36 23.60
C ALA A 302 -12.71 -24.49 22.80
N ALA A 303 -11.81 -24.15 21.87
CA ALA A 303 -11.08 -25.12 21.07
C ALA A 303 -10.11 -25.96 21.92
N GLN A 304 -9.44 -25.38 22.94
CA GLN A 304 -8.62 -26.15 23.88
C GLN A 304 -9.44 -27.24 24.58
N SER A 305 -10.63 -26.90 25.09
CA SER A 305 -11.52 -27.87 25.74
C SER A 305 -12.02 -28.92 24.76
N ARG A 306 -12.31 -28.52 23.51
CA ARG A 306 -12.75 -29.41 22.44
C ARG A 306 -11.66 -30.41 22.06
N VAL A 307 -10.42 -29.98 21.87
CA VAL A 307 -9.29 -30.86 21.54
C VAL A 307 -9.13 -31.92 22.63
N LYS A 308 -9.06 -31.51 23.91
CA LYS A 308 -8.94 -32.43 25.03
C LYS A 308 -10.05 -33.50 25.05
N SER A 309 -11.30 -33.11 24.76
CA SER A 309 -12.43 -34.04 24.72
C SER A 309 -12.36 -34.98 23.50
N GLN A 310 -11.96 -34.46 22.32
CA GLN A 310 -11.85 -35.29 21.11
C GLN A 310 -10.65 -36.23 21.19
N GLU A 311 -9.55 -35.85 21.81
CA GLU A 311 -8.39 -36.70 22.05
C GLU A 311 -8.76 -37.91 22.92
N ALA A 312 -9.42 -37.69 24.07
CA ALA A 312 -9.90 -38.76 24.95
C ALA A 312 -10.93 -39.66 24.24
N SER A 313 -11.83 -39.07 23.43
CA SER A 313 -12.81 -39.84 22.65
C SER A 313 -12.14 -40.72 21.58
N TYR A 314 -11.16 -40.19 20.87
CA TYR A 314 -10.45 -40.91 19.84
C TYR A 314 -9.58 -42.03 20.41
N GLU A 315 -8.91 -41.81 21.56
CA GLU A 315 -8.18 -42.88 22.27
C GLU A 315 -9.10 -44.05 22.64
N LEU A 316 -10.27 -43.75 23.21
CA LEU A 316 -11.25 -44.78 23.56
C LEU A 316 -11.77 -45.55 22.34
N LEU A 317 -12.08 -44.81 21.24
CA LEU A 317 -12.51 -45.49 19.98
C LEU A 317 -11.42 -46.38 19.42
N ASN A 318 -10.16 -45.95 19.48
CA ASN A 318 -9.03 -46.72 19.01
C ASN A 318 -8.79 -47.98 19.86
N GLU A 319 -8.96 -47.91 21.20
CA GLU A 319 -8.92 -49.06 22.10
C GLU A 319 -10.06 -50.05 21.83
N GLN A 320 -11.29 -49.57 21.65
CA GLN A 320 -12.46 -50.39 21.33
C GLN A 320 -12.30 -51.09 19.95
N PHE A 321 -11.72 -50.40 18.98
CA PHE A 321 -11.40 -50.97 17.67
C PHE A 321 -10.36 -52.11 17.78
N LYS A 322 -9.29 -51.90 18.57
CA LYS A 322 -8.29 -52.94 18.83
C LYS A 322 -8.90 -54.23 19.41
N ASN A 323 -9.97 -54.10 20.19
CA ASN A 323 -10.68 -55.19 20.83
C ASN A 323 -11.87 -55.70 19.97
N GLY A 324 -12.03 -55.24 18.73
CA GLY A 324 -13.09 -55.66 17.81
C GLY A 324 -14.50 -55.17 18.16
N LEU A 325 -14.63 -54.22 19.11
CA LEU A 325 -15.91 -53.67 19.59
C LEU A 325 -16.45 -52.52 18.72
N LYS A 326 -15.59 -51.94 17.89
CA LYS A 326 -15.92 -50.82 16.98
C LYS A 326 -15.42 -51.14 15.57
N ASN A 327 -16.05 -50.51 14.57
CA ASN A 327 -15.64 -50.66 13.17
C ASN A 327 -14.67 -49.54 12.76
N VAL A 328 -14.00 -49.73 11.62
CA VAL A 328 -13.05 -48.79 11.04
C VAL A 328 -13.69 -47.39 10.83
N VAL A 329 -14.94 -47.31 10.36
CA VAL A 329 -15.62 -46.06 10.05
C VAL A 329 -15.76 -45.15 11.29
N GLU A 330 -16.08 -45.76 12.45
CA GLU A 330 -16.22 -45.00 13.69
C GLU A 330 -14.87 -44.43 14.18
N VAL A 331 -13.79 -45.20 14.04
CA VAL A 331 -12.42 -44.72 14.37
C VAL A 331 -12.01 -43.58 13.44
N LEU A 332 -12.29 -43.69 12.14
CA LEU A 332 -11.98 -42.67 11.16
C LEU A 332 -12.76 -41.39 11.44
N GLN A 333 -14.05 -41.50 11.78
CA GLN A 333 -14.87 -40.33 12.17
C GLN A 333 -14.34 -39.67 13.45
N GLY A 334 -13.94 -40.44 14.44
CA GLY A 334 -13.34 -39.92 15.68
C GLY A 334 -12.03 -39.19 15.40
N ARG A 335 -11.20 -39.73 14.53
CA ARG A 335 -9.96 -39.09 14.07
C ARG A 335 -10.22 -37.76 13.34
N ASP A 336 -11.14 -37.77 12.39
CA ASP A 336 -11.47 -36.54 11.63
C ASP A 336 -12.02 -35.44 12.56
N ASN A 337 -12.79 -35.82 13.59
CA ASN A 337 -13.25 -34.89 14.62
C ASN A 337 -12.08 -34.29 15.43
N LEU A 338 -11.08 -35.10 15.77
CA LEU A 338 -9.87 -34.65 16.46
C LEU A 338 -9.05 -33.71 15.58
N ILE A 339 -8.81 -34.07 14.32
CA ILE A 339 -8.10 -33.25 13.33
C ILE A 339 -8.77 -31.86 13.23
N ASN A 340 -10.08 -31.82 13.01
CA ASN A 340 -10.84 -30.58 12.90
C ASN A 340 -10.74 -29.73 14.18
N ALA A 341 -10.68 -30.38 15.36
CA ALA A 341 -10.50 -29.70 16.63
C ALA A 341 -9.09 -29.10 16.76
N GLU A 342 -8.04 -29.84 16.43
CA GLU A 342 -6.65 -29.38 16.44
C GLU A 342 -6.40 -28.23 15.45
N GLN A 343 -6.92 -28.35 14.22
CA GLN A 343 -6.83 -27.27 13.23
C GLN A 343 -7.56 -26.00 13.70
N SER A 344 -8.76 -26.16 14.31
CA SER A 344 -9.51 -25.03 14.86
C SER A 344 -8.76 -24.38 16.03
N LEU A 345 -8.08 -25.16 16.87
CA LEU A 345 -7.25 -24.66 17.95
C LEU A 345 -6.07 -23.84 17.43
N LEU A 346 -5.33 -24.37 16.48
CA LEU A 346 -4.21 -23.67 15.86
C LEU A 346 -4.67 -22.36 15.20
N GLN A 347 -5.74 -22.42 14.41
CA GLN A 347 -6.27 -21.26 13.72
C GLN A 347 -6.69 -20.17 14.70
N SER A 348 -7.48 -20.52 15.73
CA SER A 348 -7.93 -19.56 16.73
C SER A 348 -6.76 -18.96 17.52
N LYS A 349 -5.75 -19.77 17.88
CA LYS A 349 -4.53 -19.30 18.56
C LYS A 349 -3.81 -18.22 17.75
N TYR A 350 -3.44 -18.55 16.51
CA TYR A 350 -2.66 -17.64 15.68
C TYR A 350 -3.45 -16.40 15.24
N THR A 351 -4.76 -16.54 15.00
CA THR A 351 -5.61 -15.40 14.68
C THR A 351 -5.79 -14.47 15.89
N THR A 352 -5.91 -15.02 17.10
CA THR A 352 -5.96 -14.23 18.33
C THR A 352 -4.68 -13.42 18.51
N LEU A 353 -3.52 -14.08 18.42
CA LEU A 353 -2.21 -13.44 18.53
C LEU A 353 -2.07 -12.28 17.54
N LEU A 354 -2.38 -12.53 16.28
CA LEU A 354 -2.32 -11.50 15.24
C LEU A 354 -3.19 -10.30 15.59
N ASN A 355 -4.47 -10.52 15.92
CA ASN A 355 -5.40 -9.41 16.18
C ASN A 355 -5.02 -8.61 17.44
N ILE A 356 -4.52 -9.26 18.50
CA ILE A 356 -4.02 -8.57 19.69
C ILE A 356 -2.79 -7.72 19.33
N GLN A 357 -1.85 -8.25 18.57
CA GLN A 357 -0.63 -7.53 18.18
C GLN A 357 -0.95 -6.37 17.23
N LEU A 358 -1.85 -6.56 16.27
CA LEU A 358 -2.30 -5.48 15.41
C LEU A 358 -3.02 -4.39 16.21
N LEU A 359 -3.87 -4.75 17.16
CA LEU A 359 -4.52 -3.77 18.03
C LEU A 359 -3.50 -2.94 18.83
N LYS A 360 -2.46 -3.58 19.39
CA LYS A 360 -1.36 -2.89 20.07
C LYS A 360 -0.57 -2.00 19.10
N PHE A 361 -0.28 -2.49 17.90
CA PHE A 361 0.41 -1.73 16.85
C PHE A 361 -0.34 -0.44 16.49
N TYR A 362 -1.67 -0.50 16.43
CA TYR A 362 -2.49 0.70 16.22
C TYR A 362 -2.45 1.69 17.41
N THR A 363 -2.05 1.25 18.61
CA THR A 363 -1.81 2.13 19.76
C THR A 363 -0.39 2.71 19.84
N GLY A 364 0.48 2.38 18.85
CA GLY A 364 1.85 2.85 18.77
C GLY A 364 2.88 1.95 19.47
N GLU A 365 2.51 0.70 19.80
CA GLU A 365 3.42 -0.31 20.29
C GLU A 365 4.03 -1.11 19.12
N ASP A 366 5.25 -1.60 19.25
CA ASP A 366 5.87 -2.47 18.25
C ASP A 366 5.19 -3.84 18.19
N ILE A 367 5.23 -4.48 17.01
CA ILE A 367 4.71 -5.83 16.84
C ILE A 367 5.71 -6.84 17.44
N ASP A 368 5.27 -7.62 18.43
CA ASP A 368 6.02 -8.71 19.10
C ASP A 368 5.28 -10.05 18.89
N LEU A 369 5.69 -10.80 17.86
CA LEU A 369 5.08 -12.06 17.41
C LEU A 369 5.96 -13.28 17.69
#